data_aef40bcd59e2e962f8c7cce02f815071
#
_entry.id   aef40bcd59e2e962f8c7cce02f815071
#
_cell.length_a   1.000
_cell.length_b   1.000
_cell.length_c   1.000
_cell.angle_alpha   90.00
_cell.angle_beta   90.00
_cell.angle_gamma   90.00
#
_symmetry.space_group_name_H-M   'P 1'
#
loop_
_entity.id
_entity.type
_entity.pdbx_description
1 polymer ?
#
loop_
_entity_poly.entity_id
_entity_poly.type
_entity_poly.pdbx_seq_one_letter_code
_entity_poly.pdbx_strand_id
1 'polypeptide(L)'
;SGYLGSEPLDTALADRFPFVIDMPAWRTFTKEQQLEVIQSGDQSIDPVHAQRLVQAIARTKSLLALTSEALEEGMAAYVQTMFALLLQAGIALSPRRCAMLYRACLSVNAAAMAIDSKASVTDTTLLALRSSLPQRALGIAISEVKLLSAHKEAMRLIQLAPNDPFKAILCESDPVEKIRLAVAAYKLPKPEFSRVIADALAQLPLGGREAAIVHLFETGAVGRLNAAVASQAGDVYKDIVVASQFSETIHASNGRFITWNKVKSLLAGLNPQELRDNLQANTI
;
A
#
# COMPACT_ATOMS: atom_id res chain seq x y z
N SER A 1 -3.80 -18.87 -21.06
CA SER A 1 -4.46 -19.19 -22.33
C SER A 1 -5.80 -18.48 -22.37
N GLY A 2 -5.82 -17.31 -23.05
CA GLY A 2 -7.05 -16.57 -23.27
C GLY A 2 -7.94 -17.31 -24.27
N TYR A 3 -9.25 -17.19 -24.12
CA TYR A 3 -10.17 -17.58 -25.18
C TYR A 3 -9.87 -16.72 -26.42
N LEU A 4 -9.62 -17.34 -27.54
CA LEU A 4 -9.50 -16.67 -28.84
C LEU A 4 -10.84 -15.96 -29.12
N GLY A 5 -10.80 -14.61 -29.17
CA GLY A 5 -11.97 -13.78 -29.43
C GLY A 5 -12.57 -13.05 -28.23
N SER A 6 -12.01 -13.20 -27.01
CA SER A 6 -12.38 -12.34 -25.87
C SER A 6 -11.50 -11.08 -25.84
N GLU A 7 -12.12 -9.93 -25.83
CA GLU A 7 -11.39 -8.67 -25.56
C GLU A 7 -10.96 -8.61 -24.10
N PRO A 8 -9.81 -7.99 -23.81
CA PRO A 8 -9.42 -7.70 -22.42
C PRO A 8 -10.50 -6.89 -21.71
N LEU A 9 -10.76 -7.21 -20.45
CA LEU A 9 -11.70 -6.44 -19.65
C LEU A 9 -11.23 -4.99 -19.56
N ASP A 10 -12.13 -4.04 -19.88
CA ASP A 10 -11.83 -2.61 -19.70
C ASP A 10 -11.54 -2.30 -18.24
N THR A 11 -10.47 -1.56 -18.00
CA THR A 11 -10.03 -1.15 -16.65
C THR A 11 -11.13 -0.39 -15.90
N ALA A 12 -11.86 0.50 -16.60
CA ALA A 12 -12.96 1.25 -16.01
C ALA A 12 -14.15 0.35 -15.66
N LEU A 13 -14.35 -0.75 -16.40
CA LEU A 13 -15.36 -1.75 -16.12
C LEU A 13 -14.94 -2.61 -14.92
N ALA A 14 -13.68 -3.08 -14.89
CA ALA A 14 -13.13 -3.83 -13.76
C ALA A 14 -13.26 -3.06 -12.44
N ASP A 15 -13.07 -1.73 -12.48
CA ASP A 15 -13.19 -0.87 -11.32
C ASP A 15 -14.61 -0.71 -10.78
N ARG A 16 -15.62 -1.17 -11.53
CA ARG A 16 -17.04 -1.08 -11.12
C ARG A 16 -17.54 -2.30 -10.35
N PHE A 17 -16.86 -3.44 -10.43
CA PHE A 17 -17.26 -4.64 -9.72
C PHE A 17 -16.67 -4.67 -8.30
N PRO A 18 -17.50 -4.84 -7.25
CA PRO A 18 -17.00 -4.85 -5.88
C PRO A 18 -16.12 -6.05 -5.56
N PHE A 19 -16.38 -7.18 -6.22
CA PHE A 19 -15.65 -8.43 -6.01
C PHE A 19 -15.16 -9.03 -7.31
N VAL A 20 -13.97 -9.61 -7.24
CA VAL A 20 -13.37 -10.47 -8.26
C VAL A 20 -13.18 -11.85 -7.62
N ILE A 21 -13.85 -12.85 -8.18
CA ILE A 21 -13.82 -14.22 -7.70
C ILE A 21 -13.10 -15.06 -8.74
N ASP A 22 -11.99 -15.68 -8.33
CA ASP A 22 -11.25 -16.60 -9.17
C ASP A 22 -11.98 -17.95 -9.23
N MET A 23 -12.43 -18.33 -10.41
CA MET A 23 -13.00 -19.64 -10.62
C MET A 23 -11.88 -20.68 -10.79
N PRO A 24 -11.95 -21.82 -10.11
CA PRO A 24 -10.96 -22.88 -10.30
C PRO A 24 -10.96 -23.37 -11.76
N ALA A 25 -9.76 -23.61 -12.29
CA ALA A 25 -9.63 -24.13 -13.65
C ALA A 25 -10.23 -25.55 -13.74
N TRP A 26 -10.92 -25.89 -14.84
CA TRP A 26 -11.54 -27.18 -15.05
C TRP A 26 -10.64 -28.37 -14.71
N ARG A 27 -9.37 -28.27 -15.06
CA ARG A 27 -8.36 -29.32 -14.79
C ARG A 27 -8.03 -29.51 -13.30
N THR A 28 -8.45 -28.61 -12.42
CA THR A 28 -8.21 -28.72 -10.96
C THR A 28 -9.34 -29.44 -10.24
N PHE A 29 -10.47 -29.64 -10.92
CA PHE A 29 -11.56 -30.45 -10.40
C PHE A 29 -11.24 -31.93 -10.46
N THR A 30 -11.68 -32.68 -9.45
CA THR A 30 -11.66 -34.13 -9.51
C THR A 30 -12.63 -34.66 -10.59
N LYS A 31 -12.50 -35.92 -10.99
CA LYS A 31 -13.40 -36.49 -11.99
C LYS A 31 -14.86 -36.48 -11.54
N GLU A 32 -15.08 -36.72 -10.26
CA GLU A 32 -16.40 -36.65 -9.61
C GLU A 32 -17.00 -35.26 -9.68
N GLN A 33 -16.20 -34.22 -9.32
CA GLN A 33 -16.61 -32.83 -9.41
C GLN A 33 -16.88 -32.39 -10.87
N GLN A 34 -16.06 -32.86 -11.83
CA GLN A 34 -16.29 -32.58 -13.24
C GLN A 34 -17.61 -33.22 -13.73
N LEU A 35 -17.89 -34.44 -13.29
CA LEU A 35 -19.14 -35.12 -13.63
C LEU A 35 -20.34 -34.42 -13.00
N GLU A 36 -20.23 -34.02 -11.74
CA GLU A 36 -21.26 -33.23 -11.03
C GLU A 36 -21.59 -31.93 -11.76
N VAL A 37 -20.56 -31.15 -12.18
CA VAL A 37 -20.77 -29.92 -12.94
C VAL A 37 -21.45 -30.19 -14.28
N ILE A 38 -21.07 -31.25 -15.00
CA ILE A 38 -21.70 -31.66 -16.27
C ILE A 38 -23.18 -32.00 -16.08
N GLN A 39 -23.48 -32.74 -14.99
CA GLN A 39 -24.83 -33.23 -14.71
C GLN A 39 -25.73 -32.14 -14.09
N SER A 40 -25.17 -31.13 -13.43
CA SER A 40 -25.93 -30.10 -12.73
C SER A 40 -26.46 -29.00 -13.62
N GLY A 41 -26.17 -29.00 -14.93
CA GLY A 41 -26.50 -27.92 -15.86
C GLY A 41 -27.98 -27.50 -15.90
N ASP A 42 -28.90 -28.41 -15.57
CA ASP A 42 -30.36 -28.17 -15.54
C ASP A 42 -31.02 -28.46 -14.17
N GLN A 43 -30.22 -28.68 -13.13
CA GLN A 43 -30.80 -28.97 -11.81
C GLN A 43 -31.32 -27.69 -11.15
N SER A 44 -32.59 -27.69 -10.77
CA SER A 44 -33.16 -26.67 -9.89
C SER A 44 -32.45 -26.72 -8.53
N ILE A 45 -32.15 -25.57 -7.95
CA ILE A 45 -31.61 -25.48 -6.60
C ILE A 45 -32.56 -26.19 -5.64
N ASP A 46 -32.03 -27.13 -4.85
CA ASP A 46 -32.79 -27.78 -3.80
C ASP A 46 -33.52 -26.72 -2.94
N PRO A 47 -34.84 -26.80 -2.77
CA PRO A 47 -35.63 -25.86 -1.99
C PRO A 47 -35.08 -25.61 -0.58
N VAL A 48 -34.49 -26.64 0.06
CA VAL A 48 -33.89 -26.53 1.40
C VAL A 48 -32.64 -25.64 1.34
N HIS A 49 -31.79 -25.82 0.32
CA HIS A 49 -30.61 -24.98 0.13
C HIS A 49 -31.00 -23.54 -0.23
N ALA A 50 -32.01 -23.35 -1.08
CA ALA A 50 -32.54 -22.03 -1.43
C ALA A 50 -33.05 -21.30 -0.17
N GLN A 51 -33.81 -21.99 0.69
CA GLN A 51 -34.32 -21.42 1.94
C GLN A 51 -33.21 -21.04 2.91
N ARG A 52 -32.19 -21.90 3.08
CA ARG A 52 -31.01 -21.59 3.89
C ARG A 52 -30.26 -20.36 3.39
N LEU A 53 -30.10 -20.22 2.09
CA LEU A 53 -29.47 -19.05 1.48
C LEU A 53 -30.28 -17.76 1.75
N VAL A 54 -31.59 -17.80 1.57
CA VAL A 54 -32.48 -16.67 1.88
C VAL A 54 -32.39 -16.26 3.35
N GLN A 55 -32.37 -17.23 4.27
CA GLN A 55 -32.20 -16.98 5.69
C GLN A 55 -30.82 -16.38 6.01
N ALA A 56 -29.76 -16.89 5.39
CA ALA A 56 -28.40 -16.34 5.54
C ALA A 56 -28.32 -14.88 5.05
N ILE A 57 -28.92 -14.58 3.89
CA ILE A 57 -28.99 -13.22 3.34
C ILE A 57 -29.78 -12.30 4.29
N ALA A 58 -30.95 -12.74 4.77
CA ALA A 58 -31.75 -11.94 5.70
C ALA A 58 -31.00 -11.65 7.00
N ARG A 59 -30.33 -12.66 7.58
CA ARG A 59 -29.49 -12.51 8.76
C ARG A 59 -28.30 -11.56 8.50
N THR A 60 -27.63 -11.69 7.34
CA THR A 60 -26.54 -10.79 6.95
C THR A 60 -27.01 -9.35 6.87
N LYS A 61 -28.18 -9.09 6.26
CA LYS A 61 -28.76 -7.74 6.19
C LYS A 61 -29.03 -7.14 7.56
N SER A 62 -29.56 -7.92 8.49
CA SER A 62 -29.79 -7.48 9.85
C SER A 62 -28.48 -7.19 10.61
N LEU A 63 -27.48 -8.04 10.43
CA LEU A 63 -26.17 -7.86 11.06
C LEU A 63 -25.38 -6.71 10.41
N LEU A 64 -25.60 -6.40 9.13
CA LEU A 64 -24.87 -5.34 8.44
C LEU A 64 -25.08 -3.97 9.11
N ALA A 65 -26.28 -3.65 9.58
CA ALA A 65 -26.54 -2.41 10.29
C ALA A 65 -25.72 -2.33 11.59
N LEU A 66 -25.77 -3.41 12.40
CA LEU A 66 -24.99 -3.50 13.64
C LEU A 66 -23.48 -3.50 13.42
N THR A 67 -23.03 -4.24 12.39
CA THR A 67 -21.61 -4.32 12.03
C THR A 67 -21.11 -2.98 11.51
N SER A 68 -21.93 -2.26 10.72
CA SER A 68 -21.60 -0.93 10.25
C SER A 68 -21.41 0.04 11.42
N GLU A 69 -22.35 0.09 12.36
CA GLU A 69 -22.24 0.94 13.55
C GLU A 69 -20.98 0.62 14.38
N ALA A 70 -20.71 -0.68 14.60
CA ALA A 70 -19.59 -1.12 15.44
C ALA A 70 -18.21 -0.96 14.79
N LEU A 71 -18.12 -1.07 13.46
CA LEU A 71 -16.85 -1.13 12.72
C LEU A 71 -16.59 0.09 11.81
N GLU A 72 -17.52 1.02 11.70
CA GLU A 72 -17.49 2.13 10.73
C GLU A 72 -16.16 2.90 10.77
N GLU A 73 -15.84 3.43 11.94
CA GLU A 73 -14.63 4.25 12.13
C GLU A 73 -13.35 3.42 11.90
N GLY A 74 -13.31 2.21 12.46
CA GLY A 74 -12.16 1.31 12.31
C GLY A 74 -11.94 0.87 10.87
N MET A 75 -12.99 0.57 10.12
CA MET A 75 -12.90 0.18 8.71
C MET A 75 -12.57 1.36 7.80
N ALA A 76 -13.06 2.55 8.08
CA ALA A 76 -12.66 3.75 7.36
C ALA A 76 -11.16 4.03 7.52
N ALA A 77 -10.67 3.98 8.77
CA ALA A 77 -9.24 4.13 9.07
C ALA A 77 -8.40 3.02 8.44
N TYR A 78 -8.90 1.77 8.42
CA TYR A 78 -8.23 0.66 7.74
C TYR A 78 -8.09 0.92 6.24
N VAL A 79 -9.16 1.30 5.54
CA VAL A 79 -9.13 1.53 4.10
C VAL A 79 -8.23 2.71 3.74
N GLN A 80 -8.25 3.79 4.52
CA GLN A 80 -7.35 4.92 4.35
C GLN A 80 -5.88 4.49 4.48
N THR A 81 -5.56 3.71 5.51
CA THR A 81 -4.21 3.18 5.74
C THR A 81 -3.79 2.21 4.63
N MET A 82 -4.70 1.30 4.25
CA MET A 82 -4.47 0.34 3.15
C MET A 82 -4.21 1.03 1.82
N PHE A 83 -4.92 2.12 1.51
CA PHE A 83 -4.68 2.90 0.30
C PHE A 83 -3.22 3.34 0.21
N ALA A 84 -2.70 3.94 1.29
CA ALA A 84 -1.31 4.40 1.34
C ALA A 84 -0.31 3.24 1.20
N LEU A 85 -0.52 2.14 1.92
CA LEU A 85 0.38 0.97 1.89
C LEU A 85 0.33 0.24 0.55
N LEU A 86 -0.84 0.13 -0.09
CA LEU A 86 -0.97 -0.46 -1.42
C LEU A 86 -0.31 0.41 -2.49
N LEU A 87 -0.46 1.73 -2.42
CA LEU A 87 0.21 2.66 -3.34
C LEU A 87 1.73 2.51 -3.25
N GLN A 88 2.30 2.40 -2.04
CA GLN A 88 3.73 2.13 -1.83
C GLN A 88 4.15 0.75 -2.37
N ALA A 89 3.25 -0.23 -2.36
CA ALA A 89 3.47 -1.55 -2.96
C ALA A 89 3.32 -1.57 -4.48
N GLY A 90 3.00 -0.43 -5.12
CA GLY A 90 2.76 -0.29 -6.56
C GLY A 90 1.34 -0.67 -7.00
N ILE A 91 0.39 -0.77 -6.07
CA ILE A 91 -1.01 -1.10 -6.31
C ILE A 91 -1.86 0.16 -6.12
N ALA A 92 -2.12 0.88 -7.20
CA ALA A 92 -2.98 2.06 -7.15
C ALA A 92 -4.46 1.66 -7.08
N LEU A 93 -5.21 2.36 -6.23
CA LEU A 93 -6.66 2.25 -6.13
C LEU A 93 -7.32 3.59 -6.51
N SER A 94 -8.46 3.54 -7.17
CA SER A 94 -9.29 4.73 -7.37
C SER A 94 -10.04 5.12 -6.09
N PRO A 95 -10.46 6.39 -5.93
CA PRO A 95 -11.34 6.78 -4.82
C PRO A 95 -12.64 5.96 -4.75
N ARG A 96 -13.20 5.63 -5.92
CA ARG A 96 -14.35 4.72 -6.03
C ARG A 96 -14.03 3.36 -5.45
N ARG A 97 -12.86 2.80 -5.78
CA ARG A 97 -12.42 1.49 -5.28
C ARG A 97 -12.23 1.50 -3.77
N CYS A 98 -11.72 2.58 -3.20
CA CYS A 98 -11.62 2.72 -1.75
C CYS A 98 -13.01 2.67 -1.07
N ALA A 99 -14.01 3.39 -1.62
CA ALA A 99 -15.37 3.34 -1.12
C ALA A 99 -16.01 1.95 -1.26
N MET A 100 -15.71 1.23 -2.35
CA MET A 100 -16.19 -0.13 -2.55
C MET A 100 -15.51 -1.12 -1.62
N LEU A 101 -14.21 -1.00 -1.39
CA LEU A 101 -13.46 -1.82 -0.44
C LEU A 101 -14.01 -1.63 0.99
N TYR A 102 -14.27 -0.40 1.40
CA TYR A 102 -14.90 -0.10 2.69
C TYR A 102 -16.22 -0.86 2.86
N ARG A 103 -17.12 -0.76 1.88
CA ARG A 103 -18.41 -1.47 1.90
C ARG A 103 -18.22 -2.98 1.84
N ALA A 104 -17.26 -3.48 1.06
CA ALA A 104 -16.94 -4.90 0.99
C ALA A 104 -16.45 -5.43 2.34
N CYS A 105 -15.58 -4.70 3.05
CA CYS A 105 -15.14 -5.08 4.39
C CYS A 105 -16.31 -5.21 5.35
N LEU A 106 -17.22 -4.23 5.40
CA LEU A 106 -18.40 -4.31 6.27
C LEU A 106 -19.33 -5.47 5.89
N SER A 107 -19.59 -5.66 4.58
CA SER A 107 -20.50 -6.70 4.09
C SER A 107 -19.95 -8.10 4.33
N VAL A 108 -18.64 -8.32 4.08
CA VAL A 108 -18.01 -9.63 4.29
C VAL A 108 -17.93 -9.96 5.78
N ASN A 109 -17.66 -8.97 6.64
CA ASN A 109 -17.69 -9.17 8.09
C ASN A 109 -19.10 -9.55 8.56
N ALA A 110 -20.15 -8.85 8.11
CA ALA A 110 -21.53 -9.17 8.46
C ALA A 110 -21.94 -10.57 7.96
N ALA A 111 -21.56 -10.93 6.74
CA ALA A 111 -21.82 -12.26 6.17
C ALA A 111 -21.10 -13.38 6.93
N ALA A 112 -19.85 -13.17 7.27
CA ALA A 112 -19.08 -14.12 8.06
C ALA A 112 -19.68 -14.32 9.46
N MET A 113 -20.07 -13.24 10.13
CA MET A 113 -20.75 -13.31 11.44
C MET A 113 -22.15 -13.97 11.34
N ALA A 114 -22.84 -13.88 10.21
CA ALA A 114 -24.09 -14.58 9.98
C ALA A 114 -23.91 -16.12 9.91
N ILE A 115 -22.74 -16.55 9.42
CA ILE A 115 -22.37 -17.98 9.28
C ILE A 115 -21.73 -18.47 10.59
N ASP A 116 -20.77 -17.74 11.09
CA ASP A 116 -20.05 -18.05 12.34
C ASP A 116 -19.90 -16.78 13.19
N SER A 117 -20.57 -16.76 14.34
CA SER A 117 -20.54 -15.63 15.28
C SER A 117 -19.15 -15.35 15.88
N LYS A 118 -18.19 -16.27 15.70
CA LYS A 118 -16.81 -16.13 16.16
C LYS A 118 -15.84 -15.76 15.02
N ALA A 119 -16.36 -15.41 13.83
CA ALA A 119 -15.53 -15.04 12.69
C ALA A 119 -14.60 -13.87 13.06
N SER A 120 -13.32 -14.03 12.68
CA SER A 120 -12.29 -13.03 12.95
C SER A 120 -12.47 -11.84 12.01
N VAL A 121 -12.61 -10.64 12.56
CA VAL A 121 -12.68 -9.39 11.79
C VAL A 121 -11.42 -9.21 10.93
N THR A 122 -10.25 -9.58 11.43
CA THR A 122 -9.00 -9.49 10.69
C THR A 122 -9.01 -10.38 9.45
N ASP A 123 -9.40 -11.66 9.61
CA ASP A 123 -9.38 -12.62 8.50
C ASP A 123 -10.45 -12.31 7.46
N THR A 124 -11.64 -11.90 7.90
CA THR A 124 -12.73 -11.50 6.99
C THR A 124 -12.42 -10.20 6.24
N THR A 125 -11.73 -9.27 6.88
CA THR A 125 -11.25 -8.05 6.22
C THR A 125 -10.16 -8.37 5.19
N LEU A 126 -9.25 -9.31 5.48
CA LEU A 126 -8.29 -9.79 4.49
C LEU A 126 -8.97 -10.48 3.30
N LEU A 127 -10.01 -11.28 3.55
CA LEU A 127 -10.81 -11.90 2.49
C LEU A 127 -11.46 -10.84 1.60
N ALA A 128 -12.09 -9.81 2.20
CA ALA A 128 -12.69 -8.70 1.47
C ALA A 128 -11.64 -7.97 0.61
N LEU A 129 -10.46 -7.68 1.17
CA LEU A 129 -9.36 -7.05 0.46
C LEU A 129 -8.92 -7.89 -0.76
N ARG A 130 -8.66 -9.17 -0.56
CA ARG A 130 -8.23 -10.10 -1.62
C ARG A 130 -9.22 -10.15 -2.78
N SER A 131 -10.51 -10.15 -2.45
CA SER A 131 -11.59 -10.26 -3.45
C SER A 131 -11.98 -8.92 -4.08
N SER A 132 -11.45 -7.78 -3.60
CA SER A 132 -11.87 -6.45 -4.06
C SER A 132 -10.82 -5.75 -4.93
N LEU A 133 -9.72 -6.41 -5.30
CA LEU A 133 -8.67 -5.78 -6.09
C LEU A 133 -8.93 -5.95 -7.60
N PRO A 134 -9.15 -4.85 -8.36
CA PRO A 134 -9.51 -4.92 -9.79
C PRO A 134 -8.38 -5.47 -10.66
N GLN A 135 -7.12 -5.36 -10.21
CA GLN A 135 -5.94 -5.89 -10.90
C GLN A 135 -6.06 -7.38 -11.20
N ARG A 136 -6.70 -8.16 -10.33
CA ARG A 136 -6.95 -9.59 -10.56
C ARG A 136 -7.84 -9.83 -11.78
N ALA A 137 -8.88 -9.01 -11.97
CA ALA A 137 -9.75 -9.10 -13.13
C ALA A 137 -9.03 -8.76 -14.45
N LEU A 138 -7.96 -7.96 -14.35
CA LEU A 138 -7.12 -7.57 -15.48
C LEU A 138 -5.97 -8.54 -15.75
N GLY A 139 -5.88 -9.65 -15.00
CA GLY A 139 -4.78 -10.61 -15.09
C GLY A 139 -3.44 -10.09 -14.54
N ILE A 140 -3.46 -8.98 -13.81
CA ILE A 140 -2.25 -8.41 -13.19
C ILE A 140 -1.96 -9.18 -11.90
N ALA A 141 -0.80 -9.81 -11.84
CA ALA A 141 -0.37 -10.55 -10.66
C ALA A 141 -0.11 -9.61 -9.47
N ILE A 142 -0.75 -9.89 -8.36
CA ILE A 142 -0.52 -9.22 -7.10
C ILE A 142 0.28 -10.15 -6.20
N SER A 143 1.40 -9.66 -5.65
CA SER A 143 2.18 -10.43 -4.69
C SER A 143 1.38 -10.63 -3.40
N GLU A 144 1.02 -11.87 -3.11
CA GLU A 144 0.29 -12.24 -1.90
C GLU A 144 1.07 -11.89 -0.62
N VAL A 145 2.39 -12.00 -0.67
CA VAL A 145 3.26 -11.61 0.46
C VAL A 145 3.17 -10.12 0.74
N LYS A 146 3.22 -9.28 -0.30
CA LYS A 146 3.07 -7.83 -0.17
C LYS A 146 1.68 -7.46 0.37
N LEU A 147 0.64 -8.10 -0.15
CA LEU A 147 -0.73 -7.85 0.27
C LEU A 147 -0.96 -8.22 1.74
N LEU A 148 -0.48 -9.39 2.15
CA LEU A 148 -0.58 -9.83 3.54
C LEU A 148 0.24 -8.95 4.50
N SER A 149 1.43 -8.53 4.08
CA SER A 149 2.27 -7.61 4.85
C SER A 149 1.59 -6.25 5.03
N ALA A 150 1.04 -5.67 3.96
CA ALA A 150 0.30 -4.42 4.01
C ALA A 150 -0.95 -4.54 4.90
N HIS A 151 -1.69 -5.65 4.80
CA HIS A 151 -2.85 -5.92 5.64
C HIS A 151 -2.48 -5.98 7.14
N LYS A 152 -1.45 -6.74 7.50
CA LYS A 152 -0.99 -6.84 8.89
C LYS A 152 -0.53 -5.48 9.43
N GLU A 153 0.18 -4.73 8.62
CA GLU A 153 0.62 -3.39 9.00
C GLU A 153 -0.56 -2.42 9.16
N ALA A 154 -1.54 -2.44 8.24
CA ALA A 154 -2.75 -1.64 8.37
C ALA A 154 -3.52 -1.97 9.65
N MET A 155 -3.71 -3.26 9.95
CA MET A 155 -4.37 -3.69 11.18
C MET A 155 -3.63 -3.25 12.44
N ARG A 156 -2.31 -3.21 12.41
CA ARG A 156 -1.47 -2.68 13.51
C ARG A 156 -1.64 -1.17 13.66
N LEU A 157 -1.61 -0.43 12.54
CA LEU A 157 -1.66 1.04 12.54
C LEU A 157 -3.01 1.60 12.99
N ILE A 158 -4.11 0.93 12.71
CA ILE A 158 -5.43 1.38 13.19
C ILE A 158 -5.62 1.23 14.70
N GLN A 159 -4.78 0.42 15.37
CA GLN A 159 -4.76 0.31 16.83
C GLN A 159 -4.00 1.45 17.51
N LEU A 160 -3.19 2.21 16.76
CA LEU A 160 -2.47 3.36 17.28
C LEU A 160 -3.42 4.55 17.46
N ALA A 161 -3.06 5.44 18.38
CA ALA A 161 -3.81 6.68 18.58
C ALA A 161 -3.92 7.46 17.26
N PRO A 162 -5.04 8.17 17.01
CA PRO A 162 -5.22 8.95 15.77
C PRO A 162 -4.07 9.93 15.49
N ASN A 163 -3.50 10.52 16.52
CA ASN A 163 -2.40 11.49 16.45
C ASN A 163 -1.01 10.86 16.64
N ASP A 164 -0.90 9.53 16.51
CA ASP A 164 0.41 8.88 16.61
C ASP A 164 1.29 9.29 15.41
N PRO A 165 2.48 9.88 15.65
CA PRO A 165 3.36 10.34 14.58
C PRO A 165 3.78 9.21 13.64
N PHE A 166 3.88 7.98 14.15
CA PHE A 166 4.25 6.81 13.37
C PHE A 166 3.21 6.48 12.31
N LYS A 167 1.91 6.61 12.65
CA LYS A 167 0.81 6.42 11.71
C LYS A 167 0.88 7.44 10.57
N ALA A 168 1.08 8.72 10.89
CA ALA A 168 1.20 9.78 9.89
C ALA A 168 2.38 9.54 8.94
N ILE A 169 3.56 9.17 9.48
CA ILE A 169 4.76 8.88 8.70
C ILE A 169 4.55 7.69 7.75
N LEU A 170 3.94 6.60 8.22
CA LEU A 170 3.76 5.41 7.39
C LEU A 170 2.69 5.58 6.32
N CYS A 171 1.68 6.40 6.56
CA CYS A 171 0.64 6.72 5.59
C CYS A 171 1.07 7.80 4.58
N GLU A 172 2.20 8.49 4.81
CA GLU A 172 2.71 9.48 3.86
C GLU A 172 3.23 8.78 2.59
N SER A 173 2.77 9.23 1.44
CA SER A 173 3.15 8.67 0.13
C SER A 173 4.34 9.41 -0.50
N ASP A 174 4.52 10.70 -0.18
CA ASP A 174 5.66 11.48 -0.66
C ASP A 174 6.92 11.10 0.15
N PRO A 175 7.96 10.53 -0.49
CA PRO A 175 9.15 10.11 0.22
C PRO A 175 9.92 11.26 0.87
N VAL A 176 9.86 12.48 0.31
CA VAL A 176 10.51 13.67 0.91
C VAL A 176 9.81 14.08 2.18
N GLU A 177 8.47 14.18 2.13
CA GLU A 177 7.67 14.53 3.29
C GLU A 177 7.74 13.44 4.37
N LYS A 178 7.79 12.17 3.96
CA LYS A 178 8.01 11.03 4.87
C LYS A 178 9.33 11.15 5.64
N ILE A 179 10.42 11.52 4.98
CA ILE A 179 11.72 11.77 5.63
C ILE A 179 11.60 12.94 6.59
N ARG A 180 10.98 14.05 6.17
CA ARG A 180 10.79 15.24 7.02
C ARG A 180 10.02 14.91 8.29
N LEU A 181 8.90 14.21 8.17
CA LEU A 181 8.09 13.78 9.31
C LEU A 181 8.86 12.82 10.23
N ALA A 182 9.60 11.87 9.66
CA ALA A 182 10.40 10.91 10.42
C ALA A 182 11.53 11.62 11.20
N VAL A 183 12.21 12.59 10.58
CA VAL A 183 13.24 13.40 11.25
C VAL A 183 12.66 14.19 12.41
N ALA A 184 11.49 14.81 12.23
CA ALA A 184 10.79 15.58 13.26
C ALA A 184 10.28 14.68 14.42
N ALA A 185 10.00 13.41 14.17
CA ALA A 185 9.48 12.48 15.16
C ALA A 185 10.61 11.87 16.03
N TYR A 186 11.10 12.62 17.01
CA TYR A 186 12.22 12.20 17.88
C TYR A 186 11.94 10.91 18.68
N LYS A 187 10.68 10.59 18.95
CA LYS A 187 10.28 9.40 19.71
C LYS A 187 10.20 8.13 18.87
N LEU A 188 10.42 8.22 17.56
CA LEU A 188 10.38 7.06 16.69
C LEU A 188 11.54 6.11 17.06
N PRO A 189 11.28 4.81 17.35
CA PRO A 189 12.33 3.85 17.69
C PRO A 189 13.36 3.70 16.55
N LYS A 190 14.60 3.44 16.90
CA LYS A 190 15.72 3.35 15.95
C LYS A 190 15.49 2.36 14.80
N PRO A 191 14.94 1.15 15.00
CA PRO A 191 14.65 0.22 13.91
C PRO A 191 13.61 0.76 12.92
N GLU A 192 12.52 1.32 13.44
CA GLU A 192 11.43 1.88 12.64
C GLU A 192 11.88 3.12 11.89
N PHE A 193 12.62 4.02 12.53
CA PHE A 193 13.22 5.17 11.88
C PHE A 193 14.12 4.75 10.72
N SER A 194 15.01 3.78 10.94
CA SER A 194 15.92 3.28 9.91
C SER A 194 15.17 2.65 8.74
N ARG A 195 14.11 1.88 9.00
CA ARG A 195 13.27 1.28 7.97
C ARG A 195 12.57 2.35 7.13
N VAL A 196 11.93 3.32 7.78
CA VAL A 196 11.22 4.41 7.11
C VAL A 196 12.17 5.22 6.20
N ILE A 197 13.34 5.57 6.72
CA ILE A 197 14.35 6.31 5.95
C ILE A 197 14.87 5.48 4.77
N ALA A 198 15.21 4.20 4.98
CA ALA A 198 15.68 3.34 3.90
C ALA A 198 14.65 3.18 2.79
N ASP A 199 13.38 2.94 3.16
CA ASP A 199 12.28 2.78 2.22
C ASP A 199 12.01 4.08 1.43
N ALA A 200 12.05 5.23 2.09
CA ALA A 200 11.87 6.53 1.43
C ALA A 200 13.03 6.86 0.50
N LEU A 201 14.28 6.64 0.92
CA LEU A 201 15.46 6.84 0.08
C LEU A 201 15.45 5.95 -1.16
N ALA A 202 14.94 4.71 -1.05
CA ALA A 202 14.85 3.79 -2.19
C ALA A 202 13.84 4.26 -3.25
N GLN A 203 12.84 5.06 -2.88
CA GLN A 203 11.82 5.60 -3.78
C GLN A 203 12.26 6.89 -4.48
N LEU A 204 13.29 7.57 -3.94
CA LEU A 204 13.78 8.81 -4.53
C LEU A 204 14.68 8.57 -5.74
N PRO A 205 14.62 9.42 -6.78
CA PRO A 205 15.62 9.46 -7.83
C PRO A 205 17.00 9.82 -7.25
N LEU A 206 18.07 9.58 -8.02
CA LEU A 206 19.44 9.70 -7.51
C LEU A 206 19.71 11.06 -6.84
N GLY A 207 19.43 12.17 -7.50
CA GLY A 207 19.66 13.51 -6.94
C GLY A 207 18.82 13.80 -5.70
N GLY A 208 17.56 13.32 -5.67
CA GLY A 208 16.68 13.44 -4.50
C GLY A 208 17.20 12.62 -3.32
N ARG A 209 17.72 11.42 -3.58
CA ARG A 209 18.34 10.57 -2.57
C ARG A 209 19.58 11.22 -1.98
N GLU A 210 20.45 11.76 -2.82
CA GLU A 210 21.66 12.49 -2.40
C GLU A 210 21.29 13.70 -1.52
N ALA A 211 20.31 14.50 -1.95
CA ALA A 211 19.81 15.64 -1.18
C ALA A 211 19.24 15.23 0.19
N ALA A 212 18.45 14.17 0.24
CA ALA A 212 17.88 13.66 1.46
C ALA A 212 18.98 13.13 2.42
N ILE A 213 20.01 12.49 1.90
CA ILE A 213 21.16 12.02 2.71
C ILE A 213 21.90 13.21 3.30
N VAL A 214 22.17 14.25 2.52
CA VAL A 214 22.78 15.48 3.04
C VAL A 214 21.94 16.08 4.16
N HIS A 215 20.62 16.17 3.98
CA HIS A 215 19.71 16.66 5.01
C HIS A 215 19.78 15.83 6.32
N LEU A 216 19.89 14.50 6.23
CA LEU A 216 20.04 13.63 7.40
C LEU A 216 21.33 13.91 8.16
N PHE A 217 22.43 14.22 7.47
CA PHE A 217 23.70 14.58 8.11
C PHE A 217 23.64 15.98 8.73
N GLU A 218 23.13 16.97 8.01
CA GLU A 218 23.03 18.37 8.49
C GLU A 218 22.11 18.48 9.72
N THR A 219 21.06 17.68 9.79
CA THR A 219 20.14 17.64 10.95
C THR A 219 20.64 16.76 12.09
N GLY A 220 21.75 16.03 11.91
CA GLY A 220 22.23 15.04 12.88
C GLY A 220 21.36 13.78 13.00
N ALA A 221 20.31 13.66 12.16
CA ALA A 221 19.37 12.53 12.18
C ALA A 221 20.05 11.18 11.84
N VAL A 222 21.19 11.22 11.13
CA VAL A 222 22.02 10.03 10.81
C VAL A 222 22.39 9.23 12.08
N GLY A 223 22.58 9.86 13.22
CA GLY A 223 22.86 9.19 14.50
C GLY A 223 21.73 8.29 15.02
N ARG A 224 20.52 8.49 14.50
CA ARG A 224 19.33 7.67 14.79
C ARG A 224 19.20 6.45 13.88
N LEU A 225 19.99 6.35 12.82
CA LEU A 225 19.96 5.20 11.91
C LEU A 225 20.69 4.00 12.50
N ASN A 226 20.26 2.79 12.14
CA ASN A 226 21.04 1.59 12.42
C ASN A 226 22.36 1.61 11.62
N ALA A 227 23.33 0.79 12.04
CA ALA A 227 24.67 0.80 11.48
C ALA A 227 24.71 0.56 9.97
N ALA A 228 23.86 -0.34 9.45
CA ALA A 228 23.84 -0.67 8.02
C ALA A 228 23.36 0.52 7.15
N VAL A 229 22.22 1.12 7.52
CA VAL A 229 21.67 2.28 6.79
C VAL A 229 22.56 3.51 6.96
N ALA A 230 23.12 3.71 8.16
CA ALA A 230 24.05 4.81 8.44
C ALA A 230 25.35 4.68 7.60
N SER A 231 25.88 3.47 7.46
CA SER A 231 27.08 3.21 6.63
C SER A 231 26.81 3.52 5.17
N GLN A 232 25.71 3.01 4.60
CA GLN A 232 25.33 3.29 3.22
C GLN A 232 25.13 4.79 2.95
N ALA A 233 24.45 5.48 3.86
CA ALA A 233 24.28 6.94 3.76
C ALA A 233 25.63 7.66 3.91
N GLY A 234 26.52 7.18 4.78
CA GLY A 234 27.85 7.73 4.99
C GLY A 234 28.74 7.64 3.75
N ASP A 235 28.70 6.53 3.04
CA ASP A 235 29.46 6.35 1.80
C ASP A 235 29.01 7.34 0.72
N VAL A 236 27.70 7.51 0.55
CA VAL A 236 27.16 8.48 -0.42
C VAL A 236 27.50 9.93 0.01
N TYR A 237 27.34 10.24 1.30
CA TYR A 237 27.66 11.57 1.83
C TYR A 237 29.15 11.90 1.65
N LYS A 238 30.05 10.96 1.96
CA LYS A 238 31.48 11.10 1.73
C LYS A 238 31.80 11.41 0.28
N ASP A 239 31.20 10.68 -0.66
CA ASP A 239 31.40 10.91 -2.10
C ASP A 239 30.94 12.30 -2.53
N ILE A 240 29.83 12.81 -1.97
CA ILE A 240 29.34 14.16 -2.25
C ILE A 240 30.29 15.22 -1.70
N VAL A 241 30.74 15.05 -0.44
CA VAL A 241 31.66 15.99 0.22
C VAL A 241 33.02 16.00 -0.49
N VAL A 242 33.56 14.84 -0.84
CA VAL A 242 34.82 14.75 -1.62
C VAL A 242 34.66 15.46 -2.97
N ALA A 243 33.56 15.20 -3.70
CA ALA A 243 33.30 15.88 -4.97
C ALA A 243 33.22 17.41 -4.83
N SER A 244 32.74 17.92 -3.68
CA SER A 244 32.62 19.36 -3.42
C SER A 244 33.96 20.05 -3.13
N GLN A 245 35.01 19.28 -2.77
CA GLN A 245 36.34 19.83 -2.43
C GLN A 245 37.24 20.01 -3.65
N PHE A 246 36.85 19.49 -4.80
CA PHE A 246 37.64 19.64 -6.02
C PHE A 246 37.40 21.00 -6.69
N SER A 247 38.40 21.51 -7.43
CA SER A 247 38.35 22.83 -8.07
C SER A 247 37.31 22.87 -9.21
N GLU A 248 36.63 24.01 -9.35
CA GLU A 248 35.56 24.24 -10.33
C GLU A 248 35.97 23.90 -11.79
N THR A 249 37.23 24.06 -12.14
CA THR A 249 37.77 23.80 -13.49
C THR A 249 37.76 22.33 -13.89
N ILE A 250 37.84 21.40 -12.94
CA ILE A 250 37.87 19.95 -13.19
C ILE A 250 36.48 19.34 -13.15
N HIS A 251 35.51 20.03 -12.60
CA HIS A 251 34.22 19.43 -12.17
C HIS A 251 32.99 19.97 -12.85
N ALA A 252 33.11 20.91 -13.80
CA ALA A 252 31.93 21.38 -14.58
C ALA A 252 31.18 20.24 -15.29
N SER A 253 31.83 19.07 -15.49
CA SER A 253 31.22 17.87 -16.05
C SER A 253 30.87 16.77 -15.03
N ASN A 254 31.16 16.98 -13.73
CA ASN A 254 30.89 15.98 -12.72
C ASN A 254 29.45 16.17 -12.18
N GLY A 255 28.54 15.24 -12.52
CA GLY A 255 27.14 15.29 -12.10
C GLY A 255 26.95 15.38 -10.57
N ARG A 256 27.82 14.77 -9.76
CA ARG A 256 27.77 14.84 -8.28
C ARG A 256 28.13 16.22 -7.75
N PHE A 257 29.09 16.90 -8.35
CA PHE A 257 29.46 18.27 -8.00
C PHE A 257 28.29 19.26 -8.32
N ILE A 258 27.66 19.09 -9.46
CA ILE A 258 26.47 19.87 -9.84
C ILE A 258 25.34 19.60 -8.84
N THR A 259 25.09 18.35 -8.48
CA THR A 259 24.08 17.97 -7.48
C THR A 259 24.39 18.57 -6.12
N TRP A 260 25.65 18.53 -5.67
CA TRP A 260 26.06 19.13 -4.41
C TRP A 260 25.81 20.64 -4.37
N ASN A 261 26.22 21.37 -5.40
CA ASN A 261 25.99 22.82 -5.46
C ASN A 261 24.51 23.19 -5.51
N LYS A 262 23.70 22.41 -6.22
CA LYS A 262 22.24 22.56 -6.20
C LYS A 262 21.68 22.26 -4.81
N VAL A 263 22.07 21.19 -4.17
CA VAL A 263 21.65 20.84 -2.81
C VAL A 263 22.06 21.92 -1.81
N LYS A 264 23.29 22.42 -1.90
CA LYS A 264 23.79 23.48 -1.02
C LYS A 264 23.03 24.81 -1.18
N SER A 265 22.71 25.19 -2.41
CA SER A 265 21.87 26.37 -2.68
C SER A 265 20.42 26.18 -2.22
N LEU A 266 19.94 24.96 -2.34
CA LEU A 266 18.64 24.53 -1.87
C LEU A 266 18.54 24.52 -0.34
N LEU A 267 19.53 24.06 0.38
CA LEU A 267 19.56 24.05 1.85
C LEU A 267 19.75 25.44 2.47
N ALA A 268 20.35 26.37 1.73
CA ALA A 268 20.65 27.72 2.21
C ALA A 268 19.41 28.65 2.33
N GLY A 269 18.24 28.25 1.81
CA GLY A 269 17.09 29.17 1.78
C GLY A 269 15.70 28.51 1.67
N LEU A 270 15.51 27.23 1.99
CA LEU A 270 14.32 26.53 1.52
C LEU A 270 13.12 26.44 2.44
N ASN A 271 12.02 26.84 1.82
CA ASN A 271 10.67 26.35 2.00
C ASN A 271 10.56 24.87 1.42
N PRO A 272 9.97 23.90 2.15
CA PRO A 272 9.81 22.50 1.70
C PRO A 272 9.13 22.34 0.34
N GLN A 273 8.30 23.31 -0.07
CA GLN A 273 7.62 23.29 -1.36
C GLN A 273 8.58 23.56 -2.53
N GLU A 274 9.49 24.52 -2.39
CA GLU A 274 10.51 24.83 -3.41
C GLU A 274 11.50 23.69 -3.60
N LEU A 275 11.78 22.89 -2.55
CA LEU A 275 12.58 21.67 -2.67
C LEU A 275 11.89 20.65 -3.59
N ARG A 276 10.59 20.46 -3.41
CA ARG A 276 9.75 19.58 -4.22
C ARG A 276 9.75 19.97 -5.69
N ASP A 277 9.48 21.24 -5.96
CA ASP A 277 9.36 21.78 -7.32
C ASP A 277 10.70 21.70 -8.05
N ASN A 278 11.79 21.98 -7.36
CA ASN A 278 13.14 21.90 -7.94
C ASN A 278 13.64 20.47 -8.16
N LEU A 279 13.26 19.51 -7.31
CA LEU A 279 13.59 18.09 -7.48
C LEU A 279 12.78 17.47 -8.63
N GLN A 280 11.52 17.86 -8.82
CA GLN A 280 10.68 17.41 -9.92
C GLN A 280 11.09 18.01 -11.26
N ALA A 281 11.45 19.30 -11.30
CA ALA A 281 11.90 19.97 -12.53
C ALA A 281 13.24 19.46 -13.11
N ASN A 282 14.03 18.77 -12.29
CA ASN A 282 15.35 18.23 -12.71
C ASN A 282 15.34 16.72 -12.96
N THR A 283 14.16 16.09 -13.05
CA THR A 283 13.98 14.65 -13.31
C THR A 283 13.63 14.38 -14.80
N ILE A 284 13.71 15.41 -15.69
CA ILE A 284 13.49 15.30 -17.14
C ILE A 284 14.84 15.22 -17.85
#